data_b2d444c0636dfaf1d0ca89da1b5eeea0
#
_entry.id   b2d444c0636dfaf1d0ca89da1b5eeea0
#
_cell.length_a   1.000
_cell.length_b   1.000
_cell.length_c   1.000
_cell.angle_alpha   90.00
_cell.angle_beta   90.00
_cell.angle_gamma   90.00
#
_symmetry.space_group_name_H-M   'P 1'
#
loop_
_entity.id
_entity.type
_entity.pdbx_description
1 polymer ?
#
loop_
_entity_poly.entity_id
_entity_poly.type
_entity_poly.pdbx_seq_one_letter_code
_entity_poly.pdbx_strand_id
1 'polypeptide(L)'
;MSDSSQGPGWWQASDGKWYPPEQAPGAAPQPAGGGGGRLDIGAALSYGWNKFVANLGTMILIVLIFFGVQFVFNLVVQFVRPSGVIMALIVTGVILAIGLFIGFMIEAGLIRAALAITDGRPPEASMMFSTERLVPFAIGAIVVALLSFVGILACCIGYIVVRLFLLFWGFYVLDSRRNNEPIDAIKNSFNLVSKNAGDVLVFAIVVVLVNIVTCGLAIGVTEIATGYAYKQLNGDPIAA
;
A
#
# COMPACT_ATOMS: atom_id res chain seq x y z
N MET A 1 -8.01 27.92 19.61
CA MET A 1 -8.40 28.37 20.97
C MET A 1 -9.32 29.57 20.87
N SER A 2 -10.37 29.63 21.70
CA SER A 2 -11.38 30.68 21.70
C SER A 2 -11.83 30.93 23.12
N ASP A 3 -12.33 32.14 23.40
CA ASP A 3 -12.87 32.52 24.72
C ASP A 3 -14.32 32.01 24.93
N SER A 4 -14.92 31.39 23.91
CA SER A 4 -16.24 30.78 23.97
C SER A 4 -16.29 29.50 23.17
N SER A 5 -17.17 28.55 23.55
CA SER A 5 -17.43 27.32 22.78
C SER A 5 -17.98 27.66 21.39
N GLN A 6 -17.38 27.09 20.34
CA GLN A 6 -17.81 27.30 18.94
C GLN A 6 -18.62 26.14 18.38
N GLY A 7 -19.01 25.16 19.22
CA GLY A 7 -19.86 24.06 18.76
C GLY A 7 -19.88 22.85 19.72
N PRO A 8 -20.69 21.84 19.43
CA PRO A 8 -20.76 20.63 20.24
C PRO A 8 -19.40 19.89 20.24
N GLY A 9 -18.96 19.47 21.43
CA GLY A 9 -17.71 18.76 21.62
C GLY A 9 -16.50 19.63 22.02
N TRP A 10 -16.63 20.96 22.01
CA TRP A 10 -15.58 21.82 22.55
C TRP A 10 -15.45 21.64 24.07
N TRP A 11 -14.21 21.56 24.55
CA TRP A 11 -13.90 21.40 25.98
C TRP A 11 -13.12 22.60 26.53
N GLN A 12 -13.27 22.90 27.78
CA GLN A 12 -12.59 23.99 28.44
C GLN A 12 -11.34 23.46 29.17
N ALA A 13 -10.17 23.99 28.83
CA ALA A 13 -8.92 23.65 29.49
C ALA A 13 -8.74 24.44 30.82
N SER A 14 -7.73 24.07 31.59
CA SER A 14 -7.40 24.71 32.87
C SER A 14 -6.99 26.20 32.77
N ASP A 15 -6.68 26.67 31.58
CA ASP A 15 -6.40 28.07 31.26
C ASP A 15 -7.66 28.90 30.97
N GLY A 16 -8.84 28.30 31.14
CA GLY A 16 -10.14 28.91 30.93
C GLY A 16 -10.56 29.10 29.49
N LYS A 17 -9.74 28.64 28.50
CA LYS A 17 -10.03 28.77 27.10
C LYS A 17 -10.71 27.51 26.56
N TRP A 18 -11.48 27.70 25.47
CA TRP A 18 -12.15 26.61 24.77
C TRP A 18 -11.28 26.10 23.65
N TYR A 19 -11.18 24.76 23.57
CA TYR A 19 -10.41 24.03 22.56
C TYR A 19 -11.32 23.06 21.81
N PRO A 20 -11.04 22.83 20.51
CA PRO A 20 -11.78 21.84 19.75
C PRO A 20 -11.54 20.42 20.30
N PRO A 21 -12.46 19.47 20.08
CA PRO A 21 -12.40 18.12 20.63
C PRO A 21 -11.11 17.35 20.29
N GLU A 22 -10.46 17.71 19.18
CA GLU A 22 -9.19 17.10 18.77
C GLU A 22 -8.01 17.39 19.71
N GLN A 23 -8.12 18.42 20.54
CA GLN A 23 -7.08 18.84 21.49
C GLN A 23 -7.40 18.45 22.94
N ALA A 24 -8.42 17.61 23.17
CA ALA A 24 -8.74 17.14 24.51
C ALA A 24 -7.63 16.22 25.07
N PRO A 25 -7.23 16.34 26.35
CA PRO A 25 -6.31 15.42 26.98
C PRO A 25 -6.90 13.99 26.96
N GLY A 26 -6.25 13.06 26.25
CA GLY A 26 -6.75 11.70 26.07
C GLY A 26 -7.64 11.52 24.83
N ALA A 27 -7.85 12.55 24.01
CA ALA A 27 -8.37 12.33 22.68
C ALA A 27 -7.37 11.43 21.93
N ALA A 28 -7.82 10.23 21.58
CA ALA A 28 -7.09 9.44 20.61
C ALA A 28 -6.87 10.32 19.36
N PRO A 29 -5.71 10.23 18.67
CA PRO A 29 -5.52 10.95 17.42
C PRO A 29 -6.71 10.65 16.53
N GLN A 30 -7.60 11.64 16.34
CA GLN A 30 -8.70 11.46 15.41
C GLN A 30 -8.06 11.19 14.05
N PRO A 31 -8.50 10.13 13.35
CA PRO A 31 -8.12 9.97 11.96
C PRO A 31 -8.50 11.29 11.29
N ALA A 32 -7.57 11.90 10.56
CA ALA A 32 -7.86 13.07 9.76
C ALA A 32 -8.90 12.67 8.70
N GLY A 33 -10.15 12.65 9.12
CA GLY A 33 -11.31 12.30 8.32
C GLY A 33 -11.81 13.53 7.60
N GLY A 34 -11.79 13.47 6.29
CA GLY A 34 -12.68 14.24 5.45
C GLY A 34 -12.29 15.68 5.14
N GLY A 35 -11.62 15.83 4.06
CA GLY A 35 -11.44 17.05 3.34
C GLY A 35 -10.11 17.00 2.62
N GLY A 36 -10.08 17.03 1.28
CA GLY A 36 -8.88 16.96 0.42
C GLY A 36 -7.67 17.73 0.96
N GLY A 37 -7.11 17.25 2.03
CA GLY A 37 -6.04 17.82 2.84
C GLY A 37 -4.73 17.14 2.50
N ARG A 38 -3.67 17.88 2.73
CA ARG A 38 -2.29 17.47 2.60
C ARG A 38 -2.02 16.12 3.30
N LEU A 39 -1.30 15.24 2.64
CA LEU A 39 -0.92 13.95 3.20
C LEU A 39 -0.01 14.16 4.43
N ASP A 40 -0.44 13.66 5.58
CA ASP A 40 0.39 13.62 6.78
C ASP A 40 1.25 12.35 6.77
N ILE A 41 2.49 12.50 6.30
CA ILE A 41 3.45 11.40 6.17
C ILE A 41 3.82 10.82 7.53
N GLY A 42 3.96 11.69 8.56
CA GLY A 42 4.27 11.25 9.92
C GLY A 42 3.15 10.41 10.51
N ALA A 43 1.90 10.87 10.36
CA ALA A 43 0.73 10.12 10.79
C ALA A 43 0.61 8.78 10.05
N ALA A 44 0.83 8.74 8.74
CA ALA A 44 0.77 7.51 7.95
C ALA A 44 1.80 6.46 8.41
N LEU A 45 3.05 6.87 8.64
CA LEU A 45 4.11 5.96 9.12
C LEU A 45 3.88 5.51 10.57
N SER A 46 3.47 6.43 11.43
CA SER A 46 3.12 6.13 12.83
C SER A 46 1.95 5.15 12.90
N TYR A 47 0.91 5.38 12.10
CA TYR A 47 -0.21 4.46 11.97
C TYR A 47 0.25 3.07 11.49
N GLY A 48 1.05 3.04 10.41
CA GLY A 48 1.61 1.80 9.88
C GLY A 48 2.36 1.00 10.94
N TRP A 49 3.24 1.67 11.70
CA TRP A 49 3.99 1.04 12.79
C TRP A 49 3.09 0.54 13.92
N ASN A 50 2.21 1.38 14.44
CA ASN A 50 1.33 1.03 15.56
C ASN A 50 0.41 -0.15 15.20
N LYS A 51 -0.18 -0.15 14.01
CA LYS A 51 -1.04 -1.23 13.53
C LYS A 51 -0.27 -2.51 13.22
N PHE A 52 0.96 -2.40 12.71
CA PHE A 52 1.86 -3.54 12.54
C PHE A 52 2.15 -4.21 13.88
N VAL A 53 2.54 -3.42 14.90
CA VAL A 53 2.83 -3.94 16.25
C VAL A 53 1.57 -4.49 16.92
N ALA A 54 0.43 -3.84 16.77
CA ALA A 54 -0.86 -4.34 17.30
C ALA A 54 -1.28 -5.70 16.70
N ASN A 55 -0.85 -5.99 15.48
CA ASN A 55 -1.15 -7.23 14.76
C ASN A 55 0.11 -8.07 14.51
N LEU A 56 1.12 -7.96 15.38
CA LEU A 56 2.49 -8.43 15.16
C LEU A 56 2.55 -9.89 14.70
N GLY A 57 1.81 -10.79 15.34
CA GLY A 57 1.82 -12.23 15.02
C GLY A 57 1.40 -12.50 13.57
N THR A 58 0.26 -11.95 13.15
CA THR A 58 -0.25 -12.13 11.79
C THR A 58 0.62 -11.41 10.76
N MET A 59 1.09 -10.19 11.07
CA MET A 59 1.92 -9.42 10.16
C MET A 59 3.31 -10.05 9.96
N ILE A 60 3.92 -10.58 11.02
CA ILE A 60 5.17 -11.36 10.88
C ILE A 60 4.93 -12.60 10.02
N LEU A 61 3.82 -13.33 10.24
CA LEU A 61 3.49 -14.49 9.44
C LEU A 61 3.34 -14.14 7.95
N ILE A 62 2.65 -13.04 7.63
CA ILE A 62 2.51 -12.54 6.26
C ILE A 62 3.88 -12.22 5.64
N VAL A 63 4.75 -11.53 6.37
CA VAL A 63 6.11 -11.19 5.92
C VAL A 63 6.95 -12.45 5.74
N LEU A 64 6.84 -13.44 6.64
CA LEU A 64 7.55 -14.71 6.52
C LEU A 64 7.05 -15.52 5.30
N ILE A 65 5.74 -15.52 5.02
CA ILE A 65 5.18 -16.13 3.82
C ILE A 65 5.76 -15.45 2.57
N PHE A 66 5.78 -14.12 2.55
CA PHE A 66 6.39 -13.35 1.45
C PHE A 66 7.83 -13.79 1.17
N PHE A 67 8.71 -13.71 2.15
CA PHE A 67 10.12 -14.08 1.98
C PHE A 67 10.31 -15.57 1.75
N GLY A 68 9.53 -16.43 2.42
CA GLY A 68 9.61 -17.88 2.29
C GLY A 68 9.24 -18.34 0.87
N VAL A 69 8.16 -17.81 0.31
CA VAL A 69 7.74 -18.13 -1.07
C VAL A 69 8.80 -17.66 -2.07
N GLN A 70 9.33 -16.44 -1.91
CA GLN A 70 10.40 -15.92 -2.75
C GLN A 70 11.67 -16.75 -2.65
N PHE A 71 12.04 -17.17 -1.45
CA PHE A 71 13.21 -18.00 -1.21
C PHE A 71 13.07 -19.38 -1.90
N VAL A 72 11.95 -20.07 -1.68
CA VAL A 72 11.67 -21.37 -2.30
C VAL A 72 11.65 -21.26 -3.83
N PHE A 73 10.99 -20.23 -4.36
CA PHE A 73 10.95 -19.99 -5.80
C PHE A 73 12.36 -19.80 -6.39
N ASN A 74 13.20 -18.97 -5.75
CA ASN A 74 14.57 -18.78 -6.19
C ASN A 74 15.41 -20.05 -6.11
N LEU A 75 15.24 -20.87 -5.05
CA LEU A 75 15.90 -22.17 -4.96
C LEU A 75 15.51 -23.09 -6.13
N VAL A 76 14.21 -23.21 -6.40
CA VAL A 76 13.72 -24.06 -7.51
C VAL A 76 14.34 -23.62 -8.84
N VAL A 77 14.38 -22.30 -9.11
CA VAL A 77 14.98 -21.75 -10.33
C VAL A 77 16.45 -22.15 -10.50
N GLN A 78 17.22 -22.20 -9.40
CA GLN A 78 18.65 -22.56 -9.44
C GLN A 78 18.90 -24.01 -9.84
N PHE A 79 17.97 -24.93 -9.56
CA PHE A 79 18.10 -26.35 -9.89
C PHE A 79 17.63 -26.69 -11.31
N VAL A 80 16.94 -25.76 -11.97
CA VAL A 80 16.43 -25.96 -13.34
C VAL A 80 17.56 -25.77 -14.35
N ARG A 81 17.98 -26.86 -15.01
CA ARG A 81 19.06 -26.89 -16.01
C ARG A 81 18.54 -27.38 -17.34
N PRO A 82 17.88 -26.56 -18.15
CA PRO A 82 17.36 -26.99 -19.45
C PRO A 82 18.51 -27.27 -20.43
N SER A 83 18.38 -28.33 -21.17
CA SER A 83 19.31 -28.70 -22.27
C SER A 83 18.80 -28.21 -23.61
N GLY A 84 19.62 -27.44 -24.32
CA GLY A 84 19.26 -26.86 -25.62
C GLY A 84 18.42 -25.58 -25.55
N VAL A 85 18.50 -24.76 -26.60
CA VAL A 85 17.93 -23.41 -26.66
C VAL A 85 16.41 -23.42 -26.55
N ILE A 86 15.73 -24.32 -27.29
CA ILE A 86 14.26 -24.39 -27.31
C ILE A 86 13.72 -24.74 -25.91
N MET A 87 14.30 -25.77 -25.28
CA MET A 87 13.90 -26.17 -23.92
C MET A 87 14.18 -25.06 -22.92
N ALA A 88 15.32 -24.36 -23.06
CA ALA A 88 15.65 -23.21 -22.20
C ALA A 88 14.59 -22.09 -22.31
N LEU A 89 14.15 -21.76 -23.51
CA LEU A 89 13.11 -20.74 -23.75
C LEU A 89 11.77 -21.14 -23.12
N ILE A 90 11.34 -22.40 -23.33
CA ILE A 90 10.07 -22.90 -22.79
C ILE A 90 10.12 -22.88 -21.24
N VAL A 91 11.17 -23.45 -20.67
CA VAL A 91 11.32 -23.54 -19.20
C VAL A 91 11.41 -22.14 -18.58
N THR A 92 12.18 -21.24 -19.18
CA THR A 92 12.25 -19.84 -18.70
C THR A 92 10.90 -19.15 -18.78
N GLY A 93 10.14 -19.34 -19.87
CA GLY A 93 8.80 -18.80 -20.01
C GLY A 93 7.83 -19.31 -18.92
N VAL A 94 7.86 -20.61 -18.63
CA VAL A 94 7.05 -21.21 -17.56
C VAL A 94 7.46 -20.67 -16.18
N ILE A 95 8.74 -20.59 -15.88
CA ILE A 95 9.25 -20.04 -14.62
C ILE A 95 8.82 -18.60 -14.45
N LEU A 96 8.93 -17.77 -15.48
CA LEU A 96 8.49 -16.37 -15.46
C LEU A 96 6.98 -16.27 -15.21
N ALA A 97 6.16 -17.09 -15.87
CA ALA A 97 4.71 -17.10 -15.69
C ALA A 97 4.31 -17.47 -14.25
N ILE A 98 4.94 -18.50 -13.69
CA ILE A 98 4.72 -18.92 -12.29
C ILE A 98 5.19 -17.81 -11.33
N GLY A 99 6.37 -17.23 -11.57
CA GLY A 99 6.90 -16.15 -10.75
C GLY A 99 6.02 -14.91 -10.73
N LEU A 100 5.48 -14.51 -11.88
CA LEU A 100 4.52 -13.41 -12.00
C LEU A 100 3.22 -13.72 -11.26
N PHE A 101 2.67 -14.93 -11.40
CA PHE A 101 1.44 -15.31 -10.71
C PHE A 101 1.63 -15.27 -9.19
N ILE A 102 2.73 -15.84 -8.68
CA ILE A 102 3.09 -15.80 -7.26
C ILE A 102 3.25 -14.34 -6.80
N GLY A 103 3.97 -13.52 -7.57
CA GLY A 103 4.16 -12.11 -7.28
C GLY A 103 2.85 -11.35 -7.14
N PHE A 104 1.92 -11.55 -8.08
CA PHE A 104 0.59 -10.91 -8.04
C PHE A 104 -0.24 -11.36 -6.82
N MET A 105 -0.19 -12.63 -6.46
CA MET A 105 -0.90 -13.13 -5.28
C MET A 105 -0.37 -12.46 -4.00
N ILE A 106 0.95 -12.39 -3.87
CA ILE A 106 1.61 -11.83 -2.68
C ILE A 106 1.33 -10.32 -2.58
N GLU A 107 1.52 -9.57 -3.68
CA GLU A 107 1.26 -8.12 -3.70
C GLU A 107 -0.22 -7.83 -3.37
N ALA A 108 -1.15 -8.54 -4.01
CA ALA A 108 -2.57 -8.41 -3.72
C ALA A 108 -2.90 -8.76 -2.25
N GLY A 109 -2.24 -9.76 -1.69
CA GLY A 109 -2.41 -10.17 -0.30
C GLY A 109 -1.97 -9.09 0.69
N LEU A 110 -0.82 -8.47 0.47
CA LEU A 110 -0.32 -7.36 1.28
C LEU A 110 -1.27 -6.15 1.24
N ILE A 111 -1.74 -5.79 0.05
CA ILE A 111 -2.72 -4.69 -0.12
C ILE A 111 -4.03 -5.01 0.61
N ARG A 112 -4.54 -6.27 0.52
CA ARG A 112 -5.75 -6.68 1.25
C ARG A 112 -5.57 -6.59 2.76
N ALA A 113 -4.43 -7.02 3.28
CA ALA A 113 -4.11 -6.90 4.70
C ALA A 113 -4.07 -5.42 5.14
N ALA A 114 -3.46 -4.54 4.35
CA ALA A 114 -3.43 -3.10 4.61
C ALA A 114 -4.82 -2.47 4.57
N LEU A 115 -5.66 -2.82 3.58
CA LEU A 115 -7.05 -2.37 3.51
C LEU A 115 -7.88 -2.88 4.68
N ALA A 116 -7.74 -4.16 5.06
CA ALA A 116 -8.44 -4.72 6.22
C ALA A 116 -8.11 -3.95 7.50
N ILE A 117 -6.82 -3.71 7.77
CA ILE A 117 -6.36 -2.95 8.94
C ILE A 117 -6.92 -1.52 8.93
N THR A 118 -6.85 -0.85 7.80
CA THR A 118 -7.37 0.53 7.68
C THR A 118 -8.89 0.61 7.71
N ASP A 119 -9.60 -0.52 7.48
CA ASP A 119 -11.05 -0.68 7.69
C ASP A 119 -11.42 -1.09 9.14
N GLY A 120 -10.44 -1.29 10.01
CA GLY A 120 -10.66 -1.76 11.38
C GLY A 120 -10.90 -3.27 11.50
N ARG A 121 -10.62 -4.03 10.43
CA ARG A 121 -10.70 -5.49 10.43
C ARG A 121 -9.33 -6.11 10.73
N PRO A 122 -9.25 -7.22 11.47
CA PRO A 122 -7.99 -7.90 11.68
C PRO A 122 -7.42 -8.43 10.36
N PRO A 123 -6.09 -8.33 10.15
CA PRO A 123 -5.45 -8.95 9.00
C PRO A 123 -5.42 -10.47 9.19
N GLU A 124 -5.60 -11.21 8.10
CA GLU A 124 -5.53 -12.67 8.09
C GLU A 124 -4.48 -13.15 7.09
N ALA A 125 -3.71 -14.18 7.46
CA ALA A 125 -2.72 -14.77 6.55
C ALA A 125 -3.37 -15.42 5.31
N SER A 126 -4.64 -15.83 5.40
CA SER A 126 -5.46 -16.32 4.29
C SER A 126 -5.61 -15.31 3.15
N MET A 127 -5.52 -14.01 3.44
CA MET A 127 -5.59 -12.92 2.44
C MET A 127 -4.47 -13.01 1.40
N MET A 128 -3.33 -13.61 1.75
CA MET A 128 -2.21 -13.84 0.82
C MET A 128 -2.57 -14.83 -0.30
N PHE A 129 -3.52 -15.72 -0.04
CA PHE A 129 -3.93 -16.77 -0.98
C PHE A 129 -5.33 -16.54 -1.56
N SER A 130 -5.96 -15.40 -1.24
CA SER A 130 -7.27 -15.07 -1.76
C SER A 130 -7.20 -14.81 -3.26
N THR A 131 -8.13 -15.42 -4.00
CA THR A 131 -8.29 -15.21 -5.45
C THR A 131 -9.32 -14.13 -5.79
N GLU A 132 -9.95 -13.53 -4.76
CA GLU A 132 -10.92 -12.46 -4.97
C GLU A 132 -10.28 -11.31 -5.73
N ARG A 133 -10.90 -10.90 -6.84
CA ARG A 133 -10.40 -9.85 -7.75
C ARG A 133 -8.95 -10.03 -8.23
N LEU A 134 -8.41 -11.25 -8.16
CA LEU A 134 -7.04 -11.51 -8.60
C LEU A 134 -6.88 -11.32 -10.13
N VAL A 135 -7.91 -11.69 -10.92
CA VAL A 135 -7.86 -11.51 -12.37
C VAL A 135 -7.84 -10.03 -12.77
N PRO A 136 -8.76 -9.15 -12.27
CA PRO A 136 -8.64 -7.71 -12.48
C PRO A 136 -7.30 -7.14 -12.00
N PHE A 137 -6.80 -7.59 -10.85
CA PHE A 137 -5.50 -7.16 -10.34
C PHE A 137 -4.36 -7.57 -11.28
N ALA A 138 -4.33 -8.82 -11.75
CA ALA A 138 -3.30 -9.30 -12.66
C ALA A 138 -3.31 -8.55 -14.00
N ILE A 139 -4.49 -8.24 -14.55
CA ILE A 139 -4.62 -7.41 -15.76
C ILE A 139 -4.02 -6.03 -15.52
N GLY A 140 -4.39 -5.37 -14.41
CA GLY A 140 -3.81 -4.08 -14.03
C GLY A 140 -2.30 -4.13 -13.86
N ALA A 141 -1.79 -5.16 -13.17
CA ALA A 141 -0.35 -5.37 -12.96
C ALA A 141 0.41 -5.53 -14.29
N ILE A 142 -0.14 -6.25 -15.26
CA ILE A 142 0.45 -6.39 -16.60
C ILE A 142 0.49 -5.03 -17.30
N VAL A 143 -0.58 -4.25 -17.25
CA VAL A 143 -0.62 -2.91 -17.86
C VAL A 143 0.42 -1.99 -17.18
N VAL A 144 0.49 -1.99 -15.85
CA VAL A 144 1.49 -1.21 -15.10
C VAL A 144 2.91 -1.66 -15.43
N ALA A 145 3.14 -2.97 -15.58
CA ALA A 145 4.44 -3.51 -15.98
C ALA A 145 4.85 -3.03 -17.38
N LEU A 146 3.92 -3.05 -18.35
CA LEU A 146 4.16 -2.54 -19.70
C LEU A 146 4.47 -1.04 -19.69
N LEU A 147 3.70 -0.25 -18.97
CA LEU A 147 3.96 1.20 -18.80
C LEU A 147 5.33 1.45 -18.14
N SER A 148 5.68 0.64 -17.13
CA SER A 148 6.97 0.73 -16.45
C SER A 148 8.13 0.37 -17.40
N PHE A 149 7.95 -0.63 -18.26
CA PHE A 149 8.92 -1.00 -19.28
C PHE A 149 9.16 0.12 -20.29
N VAL A 150 8.07 0.73 -20.79
CA VAL A 150 8.16 1.93 -21.65
C VAL A 150 8.88 3.06 -20.92
N GLY A 151 8.60 3.25 -19.62
CA GLY A 151 9.29 4.23 -18.77
C GLY A 151 10.80 3.99 -18.66
N ILE A 152 11.24 2.72 -18.60
CA ILE A 152 12.68 2.38 -18.62
C ILE A 152 13.31 2.77 -19.95
N LEU A 153 12.65 2.49 -21.07
CA LEU A 153 13.13 2.85 -22.40
C LEU A 153 13.25 4.36 -22.61
N ALA A 154 12.38 5.15 -21.94
CA ALA A 154 12.37 6.61 -22.00
C ALA A 154 13.32 7.28 -20.99
N CYS A 155 14.45 6.66 -20.64
CA CYS A 155 15.33 6.97 -19.49
C CYS A 155 14.77 6.45 -18.16
N CYS A 156 15.62 5.89 -17.29
CA CYS A 156 15.25 5.31 -15.99
C CYS A 156 14.31 6.19 -15.12
N ILE A 157 14.31 7.52 -15.35
CA ILE A 157 13.41 8.47 -14.71
C ILE A 157 11.95 8.17 -15.05
N GLY A 158 11.65 7.74 -16.28
CA GLY A 158 10.29 7.37 -16.69
C GLY A 158 9.71 6.21 -15.86
N TYR A 159 10.52 5.23 -15.49
CA TYR A 159 10.11 4.16 -14.58
C TYR A 159 9.69 4.70 -13.21
N ILE A 160 10.49 5.59 -12.62
CA ILE A 160 10.19 6.19 -11.30
C ILE A 160 8.88 6.98 -11.37
N VAL A 161 8.69 7.76 -12.45
CA VAL A 161 7.45 8.53 -12.66
C VAL A 161 6.24 7.60 -12.75
N VAL A 162 6.30 6.55 -13.56
CA VAL A 162 5.20 5.58 -13.69
C VAL A 162 4.87 4.94 -12.34
N ARG A 163 5.89 4.47 -11.59
CA ARG A 163 5.68 3.85 -10.28
C ARG A 163 5.10 4.82 -9.26
N LEU A 164 5.50 6.09 -9.29
CA LEU A 164 4.96 7.13 -8.43
C LEU A 164 3.48 7.40 -8.71
N PHE A 165 3.14 7.68 -9.98
CA PHE A 165 1.77 8.04 -10.36
C PHE A 165 0.79 6.88 -10.24
N LEU A 166 1.28 5.65 -10.30
CA LEU A 166 0.49 4.45 -10.17
C LEU A 166 0.65 3.77 -8.79
N LEU A 167 1.11 4.50 -7.76
CA LEU A 167 1.35 3.95 -6.42
C LEU A 167 0.10 3.30 -5.81
N PHE A 168 -1.08 3.86 -6.05
CA PHE A 168 -2.33 3.43 -5.44
C PHE A 168 -3.22 2.57 -6.33
N TRP A 169 -2.80 2.21 -7.55
CA TRP A 169 -3.65 1.47 -8.50
C TRP A 169 -4.18 0.15 -7.93
N GLY A 170 -3.32 -0.61 -7.23
CA GLY A 170 -3.68 -1.89 -6.63
C GLY A 170 -4.72 -1.74 -5.52
N PHE A 171 -4.63 -0.67 -4.71
CA PHE A 171 -5.63 -0.34 -3.71
C PHE A 171 -6.98 -0.06 -4.36
N TYR A 172 -7.03 0.70 -5.47
CA TYR A 172 -8.27 0.97 -6.19
C TYR A 172 -8.91 -0.29 -6.77
N VAL A 173 -8.12 -1.28 -7.23
CA VAL A 173 -8.66 -2.56 -7.73
C VAL A 173 -9.21 -3.42 -6.61
N LEU A 174 -8.51 -3.49 -5.47
CA LEU A 174 -8.79 -4.43 -4.39
C LEU A 174 -9.72 -3.86 -3.30
N ASP A 175 -9.96 -2.55 -3.28
CA ASP A 175 -10.93 -1.92 -2.37
C ASP A 175 -12.35 -2.32 -2.75
N SER A 176 -12.96 -3.19 -1.96
CA SER A 176 -14.32 -3.71 -2.16
C SER A 176 -15.40 -2.62 -2.20
N ARG A 177 -15.12 -1.44 -1.61
CA ARG A 177 -16.05 -0.29 -1.64
C ARG A 177 -16.09 0.39 -2.99
N ARG A 178 -15.00 0.34 -3.77
CA ARG A 178 -14.89 1.02 -5.06
C ARG A 178 -15.09 0.09 -6.24
N ASN A 179 -14.67 -1.16 -6.11
CA ASN A 179 -14.82 -2.23 -7.11
C ASN A 179 -14.39 -1.81 -8.53
N ASN A 180 -13.30 -1.03 -8.63
CA ASN A 180 -12.85 -0.47 -9.90
C ASN A 180 -12.33 -1.54 -10.86
N GLU A 181 -12.62 -1.38 -12.15
CA GLU A 181 -11.95 -2.11 -13.21
C GLU A 181 -10.47 -1.67 -13.34
N PRO A 182 -9.56 -2.53 -13.86
CA PRO A 182 -8.12 -2.28 -13.85
C PRO A 182 -7.72 -0.94 -14.45
N ILE A 183 -8.30 -0.58 -15.60
CA ILE A 183 -7.98 0.67 -16.31
C ILE A 183 -8.47 1.89 -15.54
N ASP A 184 -9.64 1.81 -14.92
CA ASP A 184 -10.18 2.92 -14.13
C ASP A 184 -9.41 3.07 -12.81
N ALA A 185 -8.96 1.97 -12.21
CA ALA A 185 -8.06 1.99 -11.05
C ALA A 185 -6.73 2.71 -11.36
N ILE A 186 -6.14 2.44 -12.53
CA ILE A 186 -4.93 3.11 -13.01
C ILE A 186 -5.18 4.61 -13.22
N LYS A 187 -6.28 4.99 -13.88
CA LYS A 187 -6.65 6.40 -14.08
C LYS A 187 -6.91 7.11 -12.75
N ASN A 188 -7.60 6.46 -11.82
CA ASN A 188 -7.90 7.02 -10.51
C ASN A 188 -6.64 7.23 -9.68
N SER A 189 -5.69 6.27 -9.71
CA SER A 189 -4.38 6.43 -9.08
C SER A 189 -3.61 7.61 -9.68
N PHE A 190 -3.55 7.69 -10.99
CA PHE A 190 -2.89 8.81 -11.69
C PHE A 190 -3.51 10.15 -11.30
N ASN A 191 -4.83 10.27 -11.29
CA ASN A 191 -5.55 11.50 -10.95
C ASN A 191 -5.33 11.88 -9.47
N LEU A 192 -5.37 10.91 -8.56
CA LEU A 192 -5.13 11.14 -7.13
C LEU A 192 -3.72 11.67 -6.88
N VAL A 193 -2.72 11.01 -7.47
CA VAL A 193 -1.32 11.40 -7.31
C VAL A 193 -1.06 12.74 -8.01
N SER A 194 -1.61 13.00 -9.19
CA SER A 194 -1.44 14.28 -9.89
C SER A 194 -1.91 15.47 -9.06
N LYS A 195 -2.99 15.31 -8.30
CA LYS A 195 -3.52 16.36 -7.40
C LYS A 195 -2.66 16.57 -6.15
N ASN A 196 -1.88 15.57 -5.75
CA ASN A 196 -1.11 15.54 -4.50
C ASN A 196 0.37 15.19 -4.74
N ALA A 197 0.90 15.52 -5.93
CA ALA A 197 2.18 15.00 -6.42
C ALA A 197 3.36 15.27 -5.47
N GLY A 198 3.44 16.44 -4.86
CA GLY A 198 4.49 16.79 -3.91
C GLY A 198 4.50 15.94 -2.66
N ASP A 199 3.34 15.79 -2.02
CA ASP A 199 3.22 15.02 -0.79
C ASP A 199 3.42 13.51 -1.06
N VAL A 200 2.86 13.00 -2.16
CA VAL A 200 3.03 11.59 -2.55
C VAL A 200 4.48 11.28 -2.94
N LEU A 201 5.18 12.21 -3.59
CA LEU A 201 6.59 12.05 -3.92
C LEU A 201 7.44 11.91 -2.64
N VAL A 202 7.26 12.82 -1.68
CA VAL A 202 8.00 12.75 -0.40
C VAL A 202 7.65 11.45 0.35
N PHE A 203 6.37 11.09 0.41
CA PHE A 203 5.93 9.82 1.01
C PHE A 203 6.60 8.61 0.34
N ALA A 204 6.58 8.53 -0.98
CA ALA A 204 7.19 7.43 -1.73
C ALA A 204 8.70 7.34 -1.49
N ILE A 205 9.42 8.48 -1.44
CA ILE A 205 10.85 8.51 -1.10
C ILE A 205 11.07 7.93 0.30
N VAL A 206 10.29 8.35 1.29
CA VAL A 206 10.43 7.86 2.67
C VAL A 206 10.15 6.35 2.74
N VAL A 207 9.09 5.88 2.10
CA VAL A 207 8.76 4.44 2.02
C VAL A 207 9.90 3.63 1.41
N VAL A 208 10.48 4.12 0.31
CA VAL A 208 11.63 3.46 -0.35
C VAL A 208 12.84 3.44 0.58
N LEU A 209 13.18 4.56 1.21
CA LEU A 209 14.32 4.65 2.15
C LEU A 209 14.15 3.71 3.34
N VAL A 210 12.95 3.67 3.94
CA VAL A 210 12.64 2.75 5.04
C VAL A 210 12.86 1.29 4.60
N ASN A 211 12.35 0.90 3.44
CA ASN A 211 12.52 -0.46 2.93
C ASN A 211 13.97 -0.80 2.59
N ILE A 212 14.74 0.15 2.05
CA ILE A 212 16.18 -0.05 1.79
C ILE A 212 16.94 -0.27 3.12
N VAL A 213 16.74 0.63 4.09
CA VAL A 213 17.44 0.55 5.40
C VAL A 213 17.11 -0.72 6.16
N THR A 214 15.86 -1.18 6.07
CA THR A 214 15.40 -2.41 6.74
C THR A 214 15.56 -3.68 5.88
N CYS A 215 16.22 -3.59 4.72
CA CYS A 215 16.31 -4.69 3.76
C CYS A 215 14.96 -5.33 3.44
N GLY A 216 13.91 -4.52 3.35
CA GLY A 216 12.53 -4.93 3.05
C GLY A 216 11.74 -5.50 4.24
N LEU A 217 12.35 -5.64 5.42
CA LEU A 217 11.63 -6.15 6.60
C LEU A 217 10.46 -5.27 7.04
N ALA A 218 10.52 -3.97 6.74
CA ALA A 218 9.45 -3.02 7.03
C ALA A 218 8.31 -3.03 5.99
N ILE A 219 8.29 -3.95 5.01
CA ILE A 219 7.29 -3.98 3.95
C ILE A 219 5.84 -4.00 4.50
N GLY A 220 5.60 -4.74 5.58
CA GLY A 220 4.29 -4.76 6.23
C GLY A 220 3.88 -3.41 6.82
N VAL A 221 4.83 -2.69 7.43
CA VAL A 221 4.60 -1.34 7.98
C VAL A 221 4.32 -0.34 6.87
N THR A 222 5.15 -0.36 5.83
CA THR A 222 5.04 0.60 4.71
C THR A 222 3.80 0.35 3.87
N GLU A 223 3.34 -0.89 3.75
CA GLU A 223 2.10 -1.21 3.04
C GLU A 223 0.86 -0.71 3.81
N ILE A 224 0.83 -0.87 5.14
CA ILE A 224 -0.23 -0.31 5.98
C ILE A 224 -0.22 1.23 5.90
N ALA A 225 0.97 1.86 5.94
CA ALA A 225 1.11 3.31 5.78
C ALA A 225 0.63 3.78 4.39
N THR A 226 0.86 2.99 3.34
CA THR A 226 0.36 3.28 1.97
C THR A 226 -1.16 3.16 1.92
N GLY A 227 -1.76 2.16 2.59
CA GLY A 227 -3.21 2.04 2.73
C GLY A 227 -3.83 3.22 3.50
N TYR A 228 -3.15 3.71 4.54
CA TYR A 228 -3.54 4.93 5.25
C TYR A 228 -3.50 6.15 4.32
N ALA A 229 -2.40 6.36 3.60
CA ALA A 229 -2.22 7.46 2.65
C ALA A 229 -3.29 7.42 1.54
N TYR A 230 -3.57 6.24 0.99
CA TYR A 230 -4.63 6.01 0.01
C TYR A 230 -6.00 6.50 0.52
N LYS A 231 -6.38 6.10 1.74
CA LYS A 231 -7.64 6.51 2.35
C LYS A 231 -7.67 7.99 2.68
N GLN A 232 -6.61 8.53 3.30
CA GLN A 232 -6.52 9.93 3.65
C GLN A 232 -6.69 10.84 2.43
N LEU A 233 -5.98 10.55 1.33
CA LEU A 233 -6.05 11.32 0.10
C LEU A 233 -7.41 11.22 -0.61
N ASN A 234 -8.13 10.10 -0.43
CA ASN A 234 -9.49 9.92 -0.96
C ASN A 234 -10.57 10.51 -0.03
N GLY A 235 -10.23 10.93 1.19
CA GLY A 235 -11.21 11.36 2.19
C GLY A 235 -12.03 10.21 2.78
N ASP A 236 -11.53 8.98 2.70
CA ASP A 236 -12.19 7.80 3.22
C ASP A 236 -11.98 7.67 4.74
N PRO A 237 -12.93 7.08 5.50
CA PRO A 237 -12.74 6.84 6.92
C PRO A 237 -11.61 5.85 7.17
N ILE A 238 -10.80 6.13 8.20
CA ILE A 238 -9.69 5.29 8.64
C ILE A 238 -9.98 4.83 10.06
N ALA A 239 -9.89 3.53 10.32
CA ALA A 239 -10.10 2.98 11.64
C ALA A 239 -8.98 3.39 12.61
N ALA A 240 -9.37 3.80 13.81
CA ALA A 240 -8.48 4.24 14.88
C ALA A 240 -7.56 3.10 15.39
#